data_caa9bef373c5c16fed921bc3c27c5b18
#
_entry.id   caa9bef373c5c16fed921bc3c27c5b18
#
_cell.length_a   1.000
_cell.length_b   1.000
_cell.length_c   1.000
_cell.angle_alpha   90.00
_cell.angle_beta   90.00
_cell.angle_gamma   90.00
#
_symmetry.space_group_name_H-M   'P 1'
#
loop_
_entity.id
_entity.type
_entity.pdbx_description
1 polymer ?
#
loop_
_entity_poly.entity_id
_entity_poly.type
_entity_poly.pdbx_seq_one_letter_code
_entity_poly.pdbx_strand_id
1 'polypeptide(L)'
;MIIANGRIVTPDIKFCNYNNTTHKYDIIFNNGKVYSYNYNNVTWLKKPIAINPNTVKITHGENELFNIEAIYLFENSYRNYYHICFDNGKESDYLGSDLQIDHSCLDNSTVKSVLEYFKQIADLAELKADDGTKLLSKQYEKIDYLSTDSALASYLSPNDFSLNSFNKNIIPIFPFGCNASQYKAVKNALENQVSVIEGPPGTGKTQTILNIIANLLVDGKSVQ
;
A
#
# COMPACT_ATOMS: atom_id res chain seq x y z
N MET A 1 -9.72 -20.02 12.15
CA MET A 1 -9.69 -20.52 10.76
C MET A 1 -9.44 -22.02 10.76
N ILE A 2 -10.11 -22.77 9.88
CA ILE A 2 -9.95 -24.23 9.75
C ILE A 2 -9.42 -24.53 8.35
N ILE A 3 -8.36 -25.31 8.30
CA ILE A 3 -7.68 -25.75 7.07
C ILE A 3 -7.86 -27.27 6.96
N ALA A 4 -8.38 -27.76 5.84
CA ALA A 4 -8.49 -29.20 5.55
C ALA A 4 -7.81 -29.51 4.22
N ASN A 5 -6.86 -30.48 4.22
CA ASN A 5 -6.02 -30.81 3.07
C ASN A 5 -5.35 -29.59 2.41
N GLY A 6 -4.89 -28.64 3.21
CA GLY A 6 -4.23 -27.42 2.74
C GLY A 6 -5.15 -26.34 2.16
N ARG A 7 -6.47 -26.52 2.22
CA ARG A 7 -7.47 -25.54 1.79
C ARG A 7 -8.18 -24.90 2.97
N ILE A 8 -8.47 -23.63 2.89
CA ILE A 8 -9.33 -22.93 3.84
C ILE A 8 -10.77 -23.47 3.63
N VAL A 9 -11.37 -23.95 4.70
CA VAL A 9 -12.76 -24.49 4.65
C VAL A 9 -13.72 -23.74 5.55
N THR A 10 -13.23 -22.82 6.36
CA THR A 10 -14.04 -22.05 7.35
C THR A 10 -15.31 -21.46 6.76
N PRO A 11 -15.30 -20.76 5.60
CA PRO A 11 -16.52 -20.16 5.07
C PRO A 11 -17.52 -21.18 4.52
N ASP A 12 -17.08 -22.38 4.23
CA ASP A 12 -17.91 -23.41 3.57
C ASP A 12 -18.53 -24.41 4.51
N ILE A 13 -18.23 -24.37 5.81
CA ILE A 13 -18.60 -25.40 6.77
C ILE A 13 -19.60 -24.91 7.83
N LYS A 14 -20.47 -25.83 8.26
CA LYS A 14 -21.35 -25.65 9.43
C LYS A 14 -20.66 -26.05 10.73
N PHE A 15 -20.04 -27.24 10.72
CA PHE A 15 -19.40 -27.82 11.89
C PHE A 15 -18.14 -28.60 11.50
N CYS A 16 -17.19 -28.64 12.41
CA CYS A 16 -16.00 -29.49 12.35
C CYS A 16 -15.82 -30.15 13.72
N ASN A 17 -16.06 -31.43 13.82
CA ASN A 17 -16.01 -32.20 15.06
C ASN A 17 -14.97 -33.30 14.97
N TYR A 18 -14.21 -33.50 16.06
CA TYR A 18 -13.33 -34.62 16.18
C TYR A 18 -14.10 -35.86 16.66
N ASN A 19 -14.02 -36.95 15.90
CA ASN A 19 -14.64 -38.21 16.20
C ASN A 19 -13.64 -39.12 16.91
N ASN A 20 -13.83 -39.32 18.20
CA ASN A 20 -12.94 -40.12 19.05
C ASN A 20 -12.91 -41.61 18.66
N THR A 21 -13.96 -42.13 18.01
CA THR A 21 -14.05 -43.55 17.63
C THR A 21 -13.25 -43.82 16.36
N THR A 22 -13.31 -42.91 15.40
CA THR A 22 -12.63 -43.06 14.09
C THR A 22 -11.28 -42.39 14.04
N HIS A 23 -10.94 -41.58 15.05
CA HIS A 23 -9.74 -40.70 15.12
C HIS A 23 -9.64 -39.75 13.90
N LYS A 24 -10.80 -39.26 13.42
CA LYS A 24 -10.90 -38.35 12.28
C LYS A 24 -11.68 -37.09 12.64
N TYR A 25 -11.49 -36.03 11.87
CA TYR A 25 -12.38 -34.89 11.89
C TYR A 25 -13.51 -35.07 10.89
N ASP A 26 -14.75 -35.01 11.37
CA ASP A 26 -15.95 -34.99 10.53
C ASP A 26 -16.33 -33.53 10.29
N ILE A 27 -16.23 -33.11 9.04
CA ILE A 27 -16.53 -31.75 8.57
C ILE A 27 -17.84 -31.77 7.82
N ILE A 28 -18.82 -31.00 8.33
CA ILE A 28 -20.14 -30.84 7.73
C ILE A 28 -20.16 -29.53 6.95
N PHE A 29 -20.30 -29.61 5.64
CA PHE A 29 -20.35 -28.46 4.75
C PHE A 29 -21.75 -27.81 4.70
N ASN A 30 -21.82 -26.55 4.29
CA ASN A 30 -23.07 -25.79 4.16
C ASN A 30 -24.08 -26.45 3.19
N ASN A 31 -23.58 -27.19 2.21
CA ASN A 31 -24.40 -27.98 1.27
C ASN A 31 -24.89 -29.33 1.82
N GLY A 32 -24.68 -29.59 3.12
CA GLY A 32 -25.10 -30.83 3.80
C GLY A 32 -24.18 -32.03 3.60
N LYS A 33 -23.11 -31.94 2.79
CA LYS A 33 -22.15 -33.03 2.63
C LYS A 33 -21.26 -33.16 3.86
N VAL A 34 -20.94 -34.39 4.22
CA VAL A 34 -20.05 -34.73 5.33
C VAL A 34 -18.80 -35.43 4.79
N TYR A 35 -17.64 -34.94 5.19
CA TYR A 35 -16.35 -35.56 4.84
C TYR A 35 -15.54 -35.80 6.10
N SER A 36 -14.92 -36.98 6.18
CA SER A 36 -14.05 -37.37 7.28
C SER A 36 -12.57 -37.23 6.86
N TYR A 37 -11.83 -36.40 7.57
CA TYR A 37 -10.42 -36.13 7.32
C TYR A 37 -9.55 -36.75 8.42
N ASN A 38 -8.41 -37.30 8.03
CA ASN A 38 -7.39 -37.75 9.02
C ASN A 38 -6.94 -36.57 9.89
N TYR A 39 -6.63 -36.85 11.15
CA TYR A 39 -6.18 -35.83 12.11
C TYR A 39 -5.09 -34.89 11.56
N ASN A 40 -4.07 -35.45 10.90
CA ASN A 40 -2.96 -34.70 10.35
C ASN A 40 -3.32 -33.79 9.16
N ASN A 41 -4.50 -33.96 8.60
CA ASN A 41 -4.95 -33.22 7.43
C ASN A 41 -5.88 -32.04 7.81
N VAL A 42 -6.12 -31.82 9.09
CA VAL A 42 -6.96 -30.72 9.57
C VAL A 42 -6.14 -29.89 10.57
N THR A 43 -6.04 -28.61 10.28
CA THR A 43 -5.36 -27.64 11.15
C THR A 43 -6.34 -26.58 11.63
N TRP A 44 -6.38 -26.34 12.94
CA TRP A 44 -7.11 -25.26 13.57
C TRP A 44 -6.17 -24.12 13.87
N LEU A 45 -6.30 -23.01 13.16
CA LEU A 45 -5.56 -21.78 13.42
C LEU A 45 -6.37 -20.93 14.39
N LYS A 46 -5.82 -20.76 15.59
CA LYS A 46 -6.40 -19.98 16.69
C LYS A 46 -5.50 -18.77 16.94
N LYS A 47 -6.06 -17.70 17.51
CA LYS A 47 -5.33 -16.49 17.89
C LYS A 47 -4.79 -15.73 16.67
N PRO A 48 -5.66 -15.10 15.88
CA PRO A 48 -5.23 -14.21 14.81
C PRO A 48 -4.50 -13.01 15.36
N ILE A 49 -3.58 -12.49 14.56
CA ILE A 49 -2.92 -11.21 14.76
C ILE A 49 -3.72 -10.17 13.97
N ALA A 50 -4.25 -9.16 14.65
CA ALA A 50 -4.91 -8.05 13.96
C ALA A 50 -3.88 -7.13 13.33
N ILE A 51 -4.06 -6.81 12.05
CA ILE A 51 -3.25 -5.83 11.30
C ILE A 51 -4.14 -4.60 11.08
N ASN A 52 -3.58 -3.42 11.31
CA ASN A 52 -4.28 -2.17 11.04
C ASN A 52 -4.39 -1.96 9.52
N PRO A 53 -5.60 -1.94 8.93
CA PRO A 53 -5.78 -1.79 7.49
C PRO A 53 -5.24 -0.47 6.94
N ASN A 54 -5.16 0.58 7.75
CA ASN A 54 -4.63 1.87 7.33
C ASN A 54 -3.09 1.90 7.17
N THR A 55 -2.38 0.89 7.66
CA THR A 55 -0.91 0.83 7.58
C THR A 55 -0.40 -0.10 6.48
N VAL A 56 -1.31 -0.72 5.73
CA VAL A 56 -0.94 -1.66 4.67
C VAL A 56 -1.76 -1.41 3.41
N LYS A 57 -1.17 -1.69 2.25
CA LYS A 57 -1.87 -1.91 1.00
C LYS A 57 -1.80 -3.37 0.65
N ILE A 58 -2.93 -3.94 0.24
CA ILE A 58 -3.03 -5.36 -0.10
C ILE A 58 -3.45 -5.48 -1.55
N THR A 59 -2.69 -6.28 -2.30
CA THR A 59 -2.99 -6.61 -3.69
C THR A 59 -3.18 -8.11 -3.85
N HIS A 60 -4.23 -8.53 -4.54
CA HIS A 60 -4.51 -9.91 -4.91
C HIS A 60 -4.41 -10.05 -6.45
N GLY A 61 -3.35 -10.70 -6.91
CA GLY A 61 -2.99 -10.68 -8.34
C GLY A 61 -2.65 -9.27 -8.81
N GLU A 62 -3.41 -8.73 -9.76
CA GLU A 62 -3.24 -7.35 -10.26
C GLU A 62 -4.19 -6.33 -9.61
N ASN A 63 -5.07 -6.78 -8.70
CA ASN A 63 -6.11 -5.92 -8.14
C ASN A 63 -5.78 -5.53 -6.70
N GLU A 64 -5.73 -4.23 -6.41
CA GLU A 64 -5.67 -3.71 -5.06
C GLU A 64 -7.01 -3.92 -4.36
N LEU A 65 -6.97 -4.36 -3.09
CA LEU A 65 -8.16 -4.54 -2.26
C LEU A 65 -8.45 -3.23 -1.52
N PHE A 66 -9.65 -2.71 -1.71
CA PHE A 66 -10.09 -1.46 -1.10
C PHE A 66 -11.18 -1.68 -0.06
N ASN A 67 -11.46 -0.65 0.74
CA ASN A 67 -12.55 -0.63 1.71
C ASN A 67 -12.42 -1.76 2.76
N ILE A 68 -11.21 -1.98 3.22
CA ILE A 68 -10.91 -2.99 4.23
C ILE A 68 -11.20 -2.41 5.62
N GLU A 69 -12.08 -3.07 6.36
CA GLU A 69 -12.43 -2.72 7.74
C GLU A 69 -11.50 -3.40 8.75
N ALA A 70 -11.19 -4.68 8.53
CA ALA A 70 -10.33 -5.44 9.42
C ALA A 70 -9.50 -6.51 8.67
N ILE A 71 -8.30 -6.76 9.17
CA ILE A 71 -7.38 -7.78 8.66
C ILE A 71 -6.92 -8.64 9.82
N TYR A 72 -7.05 -9.94 9.67
CA TYR A 72 -6.60 -10.93 10.64
C TYR A 72 -5.62 -11.90 10.00
N LEU A 73 -4.38 -11.89 10.49
CA LEU A 73 -3.33 -12.83 10.09
C LEU A 73 -3.39 -14.07 10.99
N PHE A 74 -3.45 -15.22 10.38
CA PHE A 74 -3.28 -16.53 11.00
C PHE A 74 -1.96 -17.15 10.55
N GLU A 75 -1.01 -17.26 11.45
CA GLU A 75 0.30 -17.84 11.17
C GLU A 75 0.31 -19.35 11.44
N ASN A 76 0.97 -20.06 10.56
CA ASN A 76 1.31 -21.47 10.71
C ASN A 76 2.79 -21.62 10.31
N SER A 77 3.46 -22.66 10.80
CA SER A 77 4.89 -22.91 10.56
C SER A 77 5.31 -22.94 9.08
N TYR A 78 4.35 -23.11 8.17
CA TYR A 78 4.62 -23.26 6.73
C TYR A 78 3.98 -22.19 5.87
N ARG A 79 2.88 -21.56 6.31
CA ARG A 79 2.08 -20.64 5.49
C ARG A 79 1.32 -19.65 6.37
N ASN A 80 1.15 -18.45 5.84
CA ASN A 80 0.29 -17.43 6.41
C ASN A 80 -1.08 -17.46 5.72
N TYR A 81 -2.11 -17.16 6.48
CA TYR A 81 -3.49 -17.06 6.00
C TYR A 81 -4.08 -15.74 6.49
N TYR A 82 -4.85 -15.10 5.65
CA TYR A 82 -5.46 -13.82 5.96
C TYR A 82 -6.97 -13.91 5.86
N HIS A 83 -7.65 -13.40 6.87
CA HIS A 83 -9.09 -13.16 6.85
C HIS A 83 -9.30 -11.66 6.78
N ILE A 84 -9.97 -11.20 5.72
CA ILE A 84 -10.17 -9.78 5.42
C ILE A 84 -11.66 -9.49 5.44
N CYS A 85 -12.05 -8.53 6.30
CA CYS A 85 -13.41 -8.01 6.38
C CYS A 85 -13.46 -6.65 5.65
N PHE A 86 -14.50 -6.47 4.84
CA PHE A 86 -14.73 -5.25 4.06
C PHE A 86 -15.89 -4.44 4.66
N ASP A 87 -15.91 -3.13 4.45
CA ASP A 87 -16.92 -2.19 4.95
C ASP A 87 -18.37 -2.51 4.50
N ASN A 88 -18.52 -3.24 3.41
CA ASN A 88 -19.81 -3.71 2.90
C ASN A 88 -20.30 -5.01 3.55
N GLY A 89 -19.63 -5.48 4.62
CA GLY A 89 -19.93 -6.71 5.33
C GLY A 89 -19.50 -8.00 4.61
N LYS A 90 -18.78 -7.89 3.48
CA LYS A 90 -18.18 -9.06 2.83
C LYS A 90 -16.93 -9.48 3.58
N GLU A 91 -16.73 -10.78 3.72
CA GLU A 91 -15.51 -11.38 4.27
C GLU A 91 -14.86 -12.30 3.23
N SER A 92 -13.54 -12.37 3.23
CA SER A 92 -12.80 -13.25 2.33
C SER A 92 -11.54 -13.77 2.99
N ASP A 93 -11.24 -15.02 2.72
CA ASP A 93 -10.03 -15.68 3.20
C ASP A 93 -9.03 -15.85 2.06
N TYR A 94 -7.75 -15.59 2.34
CA TYR A 94 -6.67 -15.66 1.36
C TYR A 94 -5.48 -16.46 1.90
N LEU A 95 -4.76 -17.11 1.01
CA LEU A 95 -3.41 -17.58 1.28
C LEU A 95 -2.44 -16.41 1.23
N GLY A 96 -1.47 -16.37 2.13
CA GLY A 96 -0.45 -15.32 2.12
C GLY A 96 0.39 -15.28 0.83
N SER A 97 0.53 -16.43 0.14
CA SER A 97 1.19 -16.50 -1.18
C SER A 97 0.43 -15.80 -2.30
N ASP A 98 -0.86 -15.59 -2.13
CA ASP A 98 -1.75 -15.01 -3.15
C ASP A 98 -1.92 -13.49 -2.97
N LEU A 99 -1.36 -12.97 -1.86
CA LEU A 99 -1.42 -11.55 -1.51
C LEU A 99 -0.02 -10.93 -1.56
N GLN A 100 0.06 -9.73 -2.11
CA GLN A 100 1.16 -8.81 -1.89
C GLN A 100 0.71 -7.79 -0.85
N ILE A 101 1.50 -7.63 0.22
CA ILE A 101 1.20 -6.72 1.33
C ILE A 101 2.35 -5.72 1.44
N ASP A 102 2.04 -4.48 1.13
CA ASP A 102 2.99 -3.37 1.19
C ASP A 102 2.73 -2.57 2.48
N HIS A 103 3.71 -2.57 3.37
CA HIS A 103 3.64 -1.85 4.64
C HIS A 103 3.95 -0.37 4.48
N SER A 104 3.24 0.46 5.23
CA SER A 104 3.54 1.89 5.31
C SER A 104 4.87 2.14 6.01
N CYS A 105 5.67 3.07 5.52
CA CYS A 105 6.87 3.52 6.25
C CYS A 105 6.53 4.18 7.60
N LEU A 106 5.27 4.56 7.82
CA LEU A 106 4.78 5.11 9.10
C LEU A 106 4.74 4.07 10.24
N ASP A 107 4.93 2.78 9.94
CA ASP A 107 5.16 1.74 10.95
C ASP A 107 6.55 1.92 11.63
N ASN A 108 7.48 2.61 10.98
CA ASN A 108 8.74 3.00 11.58
C ASN A 108 8.53 4.18 12.55
N SER A 109 8.90 3.99 13.82
CA SER A 109 8.72 4.98 14.88
C SER A 109 9.46 6.29 14.63
N THR A 110 10.63 6.25 14.00
CA THR A 110 11.41 7.44 13.64
C THR A 110 10.68 8.26 12.59
N VAL A 111 10.22 7.62 11.50
CA VAL A 111 9.46 8.27 10.43
C VAL A 111 8.20 8.92 10.98
N LYS A 112 7.46 8.17 11.81
CA LYS A 112 6.26 8.67 12.45
C LYS A 112 6.53 9.90 13.33
N SER A 113 7.61 9.87 14.13
CA SER A 113 7.98 10.99 14.98
C SER A 113 8.35 12.25 14.19
N VAL A 114 9.07 12.08 13.08
CA VAL A 114 9.44 13.21 12.20
C VAL A 114 8.20 13.77 11.51
N LEU A 115 7.27 12.93 11.04
CA LEU A 115 6.02 13.39 10.45
C LEU A 115 5.17 14.16 11.47
N GLU A 116 5.05 13.68 12.70
CA GLU A 116 4.33 14.38 13.78
C GLU A 116 4.97 15.74 14.13
N TYR A 117 6.30 15.81 14.08
CA TYR A 117 7.00 17.10 14.23
C TYR A 117 6.65 18.07 13.10
N PHE A 118 6.57 17.63 11.84
CA PHE A 118 6.12 18.50 10.75
C PHE A 118 4.66 18.92 10.86
N LYS A 119 3.78 18.04 11.36
CA LYS A 119 2.40 18.41 11.67
C LYS A 119 2.33 19.54 12.69
N GLN A 120 3.12 19.45 13.76
CA GLN A 120 3.20 20.52 14.78
C GLN A 120 3.71 21.84 14.20
N ILE A 121 4.77 21.81 13.38
CA ILE A 121 5.26 23.02 12.70
C ILE A 121 4.20 23.60 11.76
N ALA A 122 3.48 22.77 11.02
CA ALA A 122 2.42 23.22 10.13
C ALA A 122 1.27 23.90 10.89
N ASP A 123 0.96 23.41 12.08
CA ASP A 123 -0.01 24.04 12.97
C ASP A 123 0.46 25.40 13.52
N LEU A 124 1.73 25.49 13.90
CA LEU A 124 2.34 26.72 14.42
C LEU A 124 2.53 27.77 13.31
N ALA A 125 2.81 27.37 12.09
CA ALA A 125 3.03 28.27 10.96
C ALA A 125 1.76 29.04 10.55
N GLU A 126 0.57 28.60 10.99
CA GLU A 126 -0.73 29.25 10.77
C GLU A 126 -1.03 29.68 9.32
N LEU A 127 -0.47 28.98 8.33
CA LEU A 127 -0.80 29.23 6.93
C LEU A 127 -2.28 28.93 6.68
N LYS A 128 -3.04 30.03 6.49
CA LYS A 128 -4.50 29.96 6.28
C LYS A 128 -4.87 30.46 4.90
N ALA A 129 -5.89 29.84 4.30
CA ALA A 129 -6.58 30.38 3.15
C ALA A 129 -7.46 31.58 3.56
N ASP A 130 -8.03 32.30 2.59
CA ASP A 130 -8.90 33.46 2.83
C ASP A 130 -10.12 33.14 3.70
N ASP A 131 -10.57 31.87 3.68
CA ASP A 131 -11.68 31.35 4.49
C ASP A 131 -11.28 30.93 5.92
N GLY A 132 -10.01 31.14 6.31
CA GLY A 132 -9.46 30.74 7.60
C GLY A 132 -9.04 29.28 7.69
N THR A 133 -9.17 28.48 6.62
CA THR A 133 -8.78 27.08 6.59
C THR A 133 -7.25 26.94 6.70
N LYS A 134 -6.77 26.15 7.67
CA LYS A 134 -5.35 25.80 7.79
C LYS A 134 -4.95 24.89 6.63
N LEU A 135 -4.07 25.37 5.74
CA LEU A 135 -3.74 24.67 4.49
C LEU A 135 -2.82 23.46 4.72
N LEU A 136 -1.71 23.67 5.44
CA LEU A 136 -0.70 22.62 5.63
C LEU A 136 -1.17 21.53 6.59
N SER A 137 -1.74 21.88 7.72
CA SER A 137 -2.21 20.93 8.74
C SER A 137 -3.18 19.92 8.15
N LYS A 138 -4.19 20.41 7.39
CA LYS A 138 -5.17 19.53 6.73
C LYS A 138 -4.56 18.57 5.70
N GLN A 139 -3.46 18.95 5.05
CA GLN A 139 -2.78 18.06 4.11
C GLN A 139 -2.00 16.97 4.85
N TYR A 140 -1.30 17.31 5.93
CA TYR A 140 -0.60 16.34 6.75
C TYR A 140 -1.53 15.37 7.48
N GLU A 141 -2.72 15.83 7.91
CA GLU A 141 -3.74 14.98 8.54
C GLU A 141 -4.25 13.86 7.61
N LYS A 142 -4.20 14.06 6.30
CA LYS A 142 -4.63 13.07 5.30
C LYS A 142 -3.61 11.96 5.03
N ILE A 143 -2.41 12.05 5.62
CA ILE A 143 -1.35 11.07 5.41
C ILE A 143 -1.52 9.92 6.41
N ASP A 144 -2.31 8.91 6.04
CA ASP A 144 -2.55 7.71 6.83
C ASP A 144 -1.64 6.55 6.37
N TYR A 145 -1.29 6.54 5.10
CA TYR A 145 -0.38 5.58 4.48
C TYR A 145 0.71 6.32 3.70
N LEU A 146 1.94 5.83 3.80
CA LEU A 146 3.08 6.35 3.04
C LEU A 146 3.94 5.18 2.56
N SER A 147 4.03 5.02 1.24
CA SER A 147 4.86 3.98 0.63
C SER A 147 6.34 4.19 0.94
N THR A 148 7.06 3.08 1.19
CA THR A 148 8.50 3.08 1.48
C THR A 148 9.35 3.61 0.33
N ASP A 149 8.85 3.55 -0.90
CA ASP A 149 9.51 4.04 -2.11
C ASP A 149 9.10 5.48 -2.49
N SER A 150 8.29 6.15 -1.65
CA SER A 150 7.88 7.52 -1.90
C SER A 150 9.01 8.53 -1.62
N ALA A 151 9.00 9.66 -2.31
CA ALA A 151 9.93 10.76 -2.05
C ALA A 151 9.81 11.30 -0.62
N LEU A 152 8.59 11.32 -0.07
CA LEU A 152 8.36 11.75 1.31
C LEU A 152 8.97 10.78 2.32
N ALA A 153 8.90 9.46 2.11
CA ALA A 153 9.56 8.47 2.97
C ALA A 153 11.07 8.73 3.04
N SER A 154 11.71 8.95 1.90
CA SER A 154 13.14 9.28 1.83
C SER A 154 13.47 10.62 2.52
N TYR A 155 12.56 11.59 2.49
CA TYR A 155 12.75 12.86 3.17
C TYR A 155 12.61 12.71 4.70
N LEU A 156 11.66 11.89 5.16
CA LEU A 156 11.43 11.66 6.59
C LEU A 156 12.52 10.79 7.24
N SER A 157 13.11 9.86 6.49
CA SER A 157 14.21 9.02 6.96
C SER A 157 15.17 8.64 5.83
N PRO A 158 16.11 9.54 5.48
CA PRO A 158 17.03 9.31 4.36
C PRO A 158 18.04 8.19 4.58
N ASN A 159 18.20 7.72 5.82
CA ASN A 159 19.05 6.58 6.13
C ASN A 159 18.37 5.23 5.84
N ASP A 160 17.05 5.18 5.97
CA ASP A 160 16.25 3.96 5.78
C ASP A 160 15.71 3.87 4.34
N PHE A 161 15.42 5.01 3.71
CA PHE A 161 14.80 5.07 2.39
C PHE A 161 15.61 5.99 1.46
N SER A 162 16.13 5.44 0.38
CA SER A 162 16.90 6.20 -0.60
C SER A 162 16.05 6.66 -1.78
N LEU A 163 16.37 7.84 -2.31
CA LEU A 163 15.79 8.29 -3.57
C LEU A 163 16.30 7.45 -4.75
N ASN A 164 15.38 7.08 -5.63
CA ASN A 164 15.71 6.30 -6.82
C ASN A 164 16.07 7.21 -7.99
N SER A 165 17.07 6.78 -8.78
CA SER A 165 17.32 7.29 -10.12
C SER A 165 16.95 6.21 -11.14
N PHE A 166 16.23 6.62 -12.18
CA PHE A 166 15.75 5.72 -13.22
C PHE A 166 16.70 5.78 -14.43
N ASN A 167 17.53 4.77 -14.59
CA ASN A 167 18.44 4.70 -15.73
C ASN A 167 17.68 4.28 -17.00
N LYS A 168 16.76 5.14 -17.46
CA LYS A 168 16.02 4.94 -18.71
C LYS A 168 16.66 5.77 -19.80
N ASN A 169 17.01 5.15 -20.93
CA ASN A 169 17.32 5.87 -22.17
C ASN A 169 16.03 6.50 -22.73
N ILE A 170 15.53 7.53 -22.02
CA ILE A 170 14.34 8.27 -22.44
C ILE A 170 14.78 9.29 -23.49
N ILE A 171 14.14 9.29 -24.64
CA ILE A 171 14.21 10.37 -25.63
C ILE A 171 13.05 11.32 -25.33
N PRO A 172 13.31 12.47 -24.66
CA PRO A 172 12.22 13.36 -24.29
C PRO A 172 11.60 14.04 -25.50
N ILE A 173 10.27 14.24 -25.45
CA ILE A 173 9.55 15.08 -26.40
C ILE A 173 9.37 16.51 -25.84
N PHE A 174 9.29 17.50 -26.71
CA PHE A 174 9.19 18.92 -26.33
C PHE A 174 8.08 19.63 -27.10
N PRO A 175 6.80 19.30 -26.87
CA PRO A 175 5.67 19.92 -27.60
C PRO A 175 5.61 21.44 -27.46
N PHE A 176 6.15 21.97 -26.37
CA PHE A 176 6.14 23.40 -26.06
C PHE A 176 7.46 24.10 -26.39
N GLY A 177 8.37 23.40 -27.08
CA GLY A 177 9.73 23.87 -27.32
C GLY A 177 10.61 23.82 -26.08
N CYS A 178 11.92 24.03 -26.24
CA CYS A 178 12.87 24.10 -25.13
C CYS A 178 14.16 24.78 -25.53
N ASN A 179 14.89 25.30 -24.57
CA ASN A 179 16.33 25.64 -24.69
C ASN A 179 17.18 24.56 -24.01
N ALA A 180 18.51 24.71 -24.09
CA ALA A 180 19.44 23.70 -23.56
C ALA A 180 19.31 23.46 -22.05
N SER A 181 19.03 24.50 -21.26
CA SER A 181 18.83 24.34 -19.80
C SER A 181 17.49 23.68 -19.48
N GLN A 182 16.43 24.02 -20.21
CA GLN A 182 15.13 23.38 -20.07
C GLN A 182 15.18 21.91 -20.49
N TYR A 183 15.90 21.58 -21.58
CA TYR A 183 16.15 20.19 -21.97
C TYR A 183 16.77 19.38 -20.83
N LYS A 184 17.84 19.92 -20.22
CA LYS A 184 18.51 19.28 -19.09
C LYS A 184 17.57 19.10 -17.88
N ALA A 185 16.75 20.10 -17.58
CA ALA A 185 15.78 20.04 -16.48
C ALA A 185 14.72 18.97 -16.73
N VAL A 186 14.15 18.88 -17.94
CA VAL A 186 13.17 17.83 -18.30
C VAL A 186 13.82 16.46 -18.20
N LYS A 187 15.01 16.27 -18.77
CA LYS A 187 15.74 15.01 -18.70
C LYS A 187 15.99 14.58 -17.25
N ASN A 188 16.51 15.47 -16.42
CA ASN A 188 16.72 15.19 -14.99
C ASN A 188 15.42 14.80 -14.27
N ALA A 189 14.29 15.46 -14.56
CA ALA A 189 13.02 15.15 -13.95
C ALA A 189 12.49 13.77 -14.35
N LEU A 190 12.77 13.32 -15.57
CA LEU A 190 12.36 11.99 -16.06
C LEU A 190 13.27 10.86 -15.57
N GLU A 191 14.53 11.18 -15.24
CA GLU A 191 15.54 10.21 -14.80
C GLU A 191 15.63 10.06 -13.27
N ASN A 192 15.01 10.95 -12.49
CA ASN A 192 15.11 10.94 -11.03
C ASN A 192 13.74 11.00 -10.37
N GLN A 193 13.63 10.39 -9.21
CA GLN A 193 12.41 10.40 -8.38
C GLN A 193 12.06 11.81 -7.89
N VAL A 194 13.06 12.63 -7.59
CA VAL A 194 12.91 14.04 -7.21
C VAL A 194 13.84 14.90 -8.04
N SER A 195 13.34 16.00 -8.56
CA SER A 195 14.13 17.02 -9.23
C SER A 195 13.72 18.41 -8.76
N VAL A 196 14.70 19.31 -8.65
CA VAL A 196 14.49 20.72 -8.29
C VAL A 196 14.76 21.58 -9.52
N ILE A 197 13.79 22.42 -9.89
CA ILE A 197 13.88 23.33 -11.02
C ILE A 197 13.84 24.77 -10.51
N GLU A 198 14.97 25.42 -10.54
CA GLU A 198 15.12 26.81 -10.13
C GLU A 198 15.24 27.73 -11.34
N GLY A 199 14.77 28.95 -11.18
CA GLY A 199 14.92 29.98 -12.21
C GLY A 199 14.13 31.24 -11.87
N PRO A 200 14.62 32.43 -12.23
CA PRO A 200 13.87 33.68 -12.03
C PRO A 200 12.57 33.72 -12.83
N PRO A 201 11.67 34.68 -12.58
CA PRO A 201 10.48 34.90 -13.40
C PRO A 201 10.83 35.04 -14.87
N GLY A 202 10.01 34.49 -15.78
CA GLY A 202 10.21 34.60 -17.23
C GLY A 202 11.18 33.58 -17.86
N THR A 203 11.83 32.69 -17.09
CA THR A 203 12.77 31.68 -17.61
C THR A 203 12.12 30.45 -18.23
N GLY A 204 10.78 30.41 -18.31
CA GLY A 204 10.05 29.30 -18.91
C GLY A 204 9.89 28.09 -18.01
N LYS A 205 9.84 28.26 -16.65
CA LYS A 205 9.59 27.16 -15.71
C LYS A 205 8.29 26.42 -16.03
N THR A 206 7.20 27.15 -16.28
CA THR A 206 5.91 26.55 -16.66
C THR A 206 6.01 25.73 -17.95
N GLN A 207 6.75 26.23 -18.96
CA GLN A 207 7.00 25.51 -20.21
C GLN A 207 7.79 24.21 -19.96
N THR A 208 8.78 24.26 -19.07
CA THR A 208 9.54 23.06 -18.64
C THR A 208 8.62 22.03 -17.96
N ILE A 209 7.77 22.47 -17.03
CA ILE A 209 6.79 21.59 -16.35
C ILE A 209 5.81 20.97 -17.35
N LEU A 210 5.29 21.75 -18.31
CA LEU A 210 4.39 21.22 -19.33
C LEU A 210 5.06 20.17 -20.22
N ASN A 211 6.35 20.34 -20.55
CA ASN A 211 7.12 19.31 -21.26
C ASN A 211 7.32 18.06 -20.41
N ILE A 212 7.55 18.16 -19.09
CA ILE A 212 7.63 17.00 -18.19
C ILE A 212 6.29 16.26 -18.17
N ILE A 213 5.17 16.98 -17.98
CA ILE A 213 3.82 16.40 -18.00
C ILE A 213 3.57 15.66 -19.32
N ALA A 214 3.90 16.28 -20.48
CA ALA A 214 3.69 15.64 -21.77
C ALA A 214 4.44 14.30 -21.88
N ASN A 215 5.68 14.23 -21.40
CA ASN A 215 6.47 12.99 -21.42
C ASN A 215 5.87 11.92 -20.48
N LEU A 216 5.43 12.31 -19.28
CA LEU A 216 4.79 11.38 -18.33
C LEU A 216 3.49 10.80 -18.89
N LEU A 217 2.68 11.62 -19.57
CA LEU A 217 1.43 11.18 -20.20
C LEU A 217 1.69 10.20 -21.36
N VAL A 218 2.71 10.46 -22.18
CA VAL A 218 3.10 9.53 -23.26
C VAL A 218 3.62 8.20 -22.68
N ASP A 219 4.26 8.23 -21.51
CA ASP A 219 4.73 7.03 -20.78
C ASP A 219 3.57 6.34 -20.00
N GLY A 220 2.33 6.79 -20.17
CA GLY A 220 1.13 6.21 -19.55
C GLY A 220 0.98 6.50 -18.06
N LYS A 221 1.71 7.48 -17.51
CA LYS A 221 1.67 7.86 -16.11
C LYS A 221 0.58 8.88 -15.83
N SER A 222 -0.03 8.78 -14.66
CA SER A 222 -0.91 9.83 -14.13
C SER A 222 -0.11 11.01 -13.58
N VAL A 223 -0.64 12.21 -13.72
CA VAL A 223 -0.06 13.45 -13.19
C VAL A 223 -1.11 14.13 -12.31
N GLN A 224 -0.73 14.47 -11.09
CA GLN A 224 -1.56 15.19 -10.11
C GLN A 224 -0.96 16.55 -9.78
#